data_4b1aa704ed2e0e2ecc4fa22451953d67
#
_entry.id   4b1aa704ed2e0e2ecc4fa22451953d67
#
_cell.length_a   1.000
_cell.length_b   1.000
_cell.length_c   1.000
_cell.angle_alpha   90.00
_cell.angle_beta   90.00
_cell.angle_gamma   90.00
#
_symmetry.space_group_name_H-M   'P 1'
#
loop_
_entity.id
_entity.type
_entity.pdbx_description
1 polymer ?
#
loop_
_entity_poly.entity_id
_entity_poly.type
_entity_poly.pdbx_seq_one_letter_code
_entity_poly.pdbx_strand_id
1 'polypeptide(L)'
;MKKFILSVLPFLSACSADPPIDLGVQQNRLAPCPQSPNCVSSFDSDNSHTIRPLNADLEKIERMLVSLNHANIVDRSGNYMRVEFTSRILRYIDDVEFLHDENGGVTHVRSASRVGFTDLGVNRKRV
;
A
#
# COMPACT_ATOMS: atom_id res chain seq x y z
N MET A 1 -39.31 38.44 -15.67
CA MET A 1 -39.13 37.13 -15.06
C MET A 1 -37.68 36.68 -15.31
N LYS A 2 -36.82 36.78 -14.32
CA LYS A 2 -35.41 36.35 -14.41
C LYS A 2 -35.34 34.86 -14.12
N LYS A 3 -34.93 34.04 -15.11
CA LYS A 3 -34.69 32.61 -14.93
C LYS A 3 -33.33 32.42 -14.30
N PHE A 4 -33.28 31.97 -13.06
CA PHE A 4 -32.07 31.49 -12.42
C PHE A 4 -31.74 30.09 -12.97
N ILE A 5 -30.67 29.99 -13.72
CA ILE A 5 -30.08 28.70 -14.11
C ILE A 5 -29.22 28.24 -12.96
N LEU A 6 -29.71 27.27 -12.21
CA LEU A 6 -28.96 26.59 -11.16
C LEU A 6 -27.94 25.62 -11.83
N SER A 7 -26.71 26.06 -11.94
CA SER A 7 -25.63 25.21 -12.45
C SER A 7 -25.27 24.18 -11.38
N VAL A 8 -25.69 22.94 -11.58
CA VAL A 8 -25.25 21.80 -10.75
C VAL A 8 -23.89 21.38 -11.26
N LEU A 9 -22.82 21.77 -10.56
CA LEU A 9 -21.50 21.18 -10.77
C LEU A 9 -21.55 19.73 -10.28
N PRO A 10 -21.19 18.74 -11.11
CA PRO A 10 -20.99 17.39 -10.62
C PRO A 10 -19.74 17.39 -9.74
N PHE A 11 -19.91 17.08 -8.45
CA PHE A 11 -18.81 16.71 -7.58
C PHE A 11 -18.22 15.42 -8.13
N LEU A 12 -17.09 15.52 -8.81
CA LEU A 12 -16.22 14.38 -9.08
C LEU A 12 -15.65 13.94 -7.73
N SER A 13 -16.36 13.05 -7.06
CA SER A 13 -15.79 12.30 -5.92
C SER A 13 -14.57 11.55 -6.45
N ALA A 14 -13.38 12.05 -6.14
CA ALA A 14 -12.18 11.28 -6.31
C ALA A 14 -12.38 9.96 -5.55
N CYS A 15 -12.27 8.82 -6.25
CA CYS A 15 -12.32 7.49 -5.64
C CYS A 15 -11.04 7.23 -4.83
N SER A 16 -10.81 7.99 -3.77
CA SER A 16 -9.85 7.63 -2.74
C SER A 16 -10.61 6.83 -1.69
N ALA A 17 -10.51 5.51 -1.75
CA ALA A 17 -11.00 4.67 -0.67
C ALA A 17 -10.24 5.00 0.61
N ASP A 18 -10.94 4.96 1.75
CA ASP A 18 -10.30 5.14 3.06
C ASP A 18 -9.25 4.04 3.31
N PRO A 19 -8.21 4.36 4.10
CA PRO A 19 -7.24 3.36 4.51
C PRO A 19 -7.91 2.17 5.19
N PRO A 20 -7.50 0.93 4.92
CA PRO A 20 -8.00 -0.26 5.61
C PRO A 20 -7.74 -0.18 7.12
N ILE A 21 -8.62 -0.78 7.90
CA ILE A 21 -8.52 -0.83 9.36
C ILE A 21 -7.47 -1.83 9.87
N ASP A 22 -6.99 -2.72 9.04
CA ASP A 22 -6.02 -3.77 9.36
C ASP A 22 -4.57 -3.38 9.10
N LEU A 23 -4.31 -2.10 8.84
CA LEU A 23 -2.96 -1.55 8.71
C LEU A 23 -2.25 -1.47 10.07
N GLY A 24 -0.93 -1.56 10.04
CA GLY A 24 -0.09 -1.47 11.22
C GLY A 24 0.38 -2.82 11.75
N VAL A 25 1.16 -2.76 12.82
CA VAL A 25 1.78 -3.94 13.44
C VAL A 25 0.87 -4.51 14.52
N GLN A 26 0.55 -5.78 14.41
CA GLN A 26 -0.16 -6.53 15.42
C GLN A 26 0.64 -7.79 15.78
N GLN A 27 0.96 -7.99 17.06
CA GLN A 27 1.74 -9.14 17.52
C GLN A 27 3.06 -9.36 16.73
N ASN A 28 3.81 -8.28 16.48
CA ASN A 28 5.05 -8.26 15.70
C ASN A 28 4.90 -8.76 14.25
N ARG A 29 3.73 -8.65 13.67
CA ARG A 29 3.44 -9.04 12.28
C ARG A 29 2.59 -7.99 11.58
N LEU A 30 2.66 -7.97 10.27
CA LEU A 30 1.69 -7.29 9.41
C LEU A 30 0.46 -8.20 9.22
N ALA A 31 -0.70 -7.61 8.93
CA ALA A 31 -1.91 -8.37 8.68
C ALA A 31 -1.74 -9.35 7.50
N PRO A 32 -2.39 -10.52 7.54
CA PRO A 32 -2.43 -11.41 6.38
C PRO A 32 -3.13 -10.76 5.19
N CYS A 33 -2.82 -11.21 3.98
CA CYS A 33 -3.58 -10.82 2.80
C CYS A 33 -5.02 -11.37 2.86
N PRO A 34 -6.01 -10.63 2.35
CA PRO A 34 -7.34 -11.18 2.09
C PRO A 34 -7.25 -12.24 0.97
N GLN A 35 -8.34 -12.96 0.73
CA GLN A 35 -8.35 -14.00 -0.31
C GLN A 35 -8.21 -13.45 -1.75
N SER A 36 -8.47 -12.17 -1.96
CA SER A 36 -8.35 -11.53 -3.27
C SER A 36 -6.87 -11.42 -3.70
N PRO A 37 -6.57 -11.59 -5.01
CA PRO A 37 -5.19 -11.68 -5.50
C PRO A 37 -4.46 -10.32 -5.59
N ASN A 38 -5.07 -9.22 -5.16
CA ASN A 38 -4.50 -7.87 -5.19
C ASN A 38 -3.66 -7.51 -3.95
N CYS A 39 -3.10 -8.51 -3.30
CA CYS A 39 -2.25 -8.37 -2.12
C CYS A 39 -1.12 -9.39 -2.16
N VAL A 40 0.06 -8.99 -1.71
CA VAL A 40 1.19 -9.87 -1.44
C VAL A 40 1.79 -9.56 -0.08
N SER A 41 2.33 -10.58 0.59
CA SER A 41 2.96 -10.42 1.91
C SER A 41 4.05 -11.46 2.14
N SER A 42 5.14 -11.03 2.78
CA SER A 42 6.20 -11.95 3.21
C SER A 42 5.86 -12.72 4.47
N PHE A 43 4.72 -12.45 5.09
CA PHE A 43 4.18 -13.23 6.19
C PHE A 43 3.20 -14.32 5.74
N ASP A 44 2.73 -14.27 4.51
CA ASP A 44 1.83 -15.29 3.97
C ASP A 44 2.60 -16.47 3.39
N SER A 45 2.01 -17.65 3.45
CA SER A 45 2.64 -18.90 3.03
C SER A 45 2.00 -19.52 1.79
N ASP A 46 0.80 -19.07 1.40
CA ASP A 46 0.15 -19.56 0.20
C ASP A 46 0.78 -19.00 -1.09
N ASN A 47 0.75 -19.77 -2.17
CA ASN A 47 1.45 -19.46 -3.41
C ASN A 47 0.94 -18.18 -4.10
N SER A 48 -0.29 -17.76 -3.85
CA SER A 48 -0.87 -16.57 -4.49
C SER A 48 -0.45 -15.27 -3.81
N HIS A 49 -0.16 -15.29 -2.51
CA HIS A 49 0.14 -14.10 -1.72
C HIS A 49 1.59 -14.01 -1.25
N THR A 50 2.29 -15.15 -1.13
CA THR A 50 3.66 -15.15 -0.58
C THR A 50 4.66 -14.44 -1.46
N ILE A 51 5.54 -13.66 -0.84
CA ILE A 51 6.75 -13.06 -1.41
C ILE A 51 7.89 -13.22 -0.42
N ARG A 52 9.12 -13.02 -0.87
CA ARG A 52 10.28 -13.02 0.03
C ARG A 52 10.38 -11.70 0.79
N PRO A 53 10.85 -11.70 2.05
CA PRO A 53 11.22 -10.48 2.73
C PRO A 53 12.42 -9.83 2.02
N LEU A 54 12.58 -8.52 2.21
CA LEU A 54 13.65 -7.75 1.59
C LEU A 54 14.92 -7.83 2.41
N ASN A 55 16.05 -8.03 1.76
CA ASN A 55 17.37 -7.97 2.38
C ASN A 55 17.87 -6.52 2.43
N ALA A 56 17.16 -5.69 3.18
CA ALA A 56 17.43 -4.27 3.35
C ALA A 56 16.86 -3.77 4.67
N ASP A 57 17.46 -2.76 5.26
CA ASP A 57 16.89 -2.00 6.38
C ASP A 57 15.89 -0.93 5.89
N LEU A 58 15.15 -0.32 6.81
CA LEU A 58 14.16 0.70 6.47
C LEU A 58 14.79 1.96 5.89
N GLU A 59 15.97 2.35 6.35
CA GLU A 59 16.68 3.54 5.87
C GLU A 59 17.06 3.41 4.40
N LYS A 60 17.49 2.23 3.99
CA LYS A 60 17.80 1.94 2.58
C LYS A 60 16.54 1.98 1.72
N ILE A 61 15.45 1.36 2.19
CA ILE A 61 14.15 1.37 1.49
C ILE A 61 13.65 2.82 1.38
N GLU A 62 13.68 3.58 2.45
CA GLU A 62 13.25 4.97 2.49
C GLU A 62 14.00 5.84 1.48
N ARG A 63 15.33 5.74 1.42
CA ARG A 63 16.13 6.46 0.41
C ARG A 63 15.73 6.12 -1.03
N MET A 64 15.34 4.89 -1.31
CA MET A 64 14.85 4.51 -2.63
C MET A 64 13.48 5.11 -2.92
N LEU A 65 12.59 5.11 -1.93
CA LEU A 65 11.20 5.58 -2.08
C LEU A 65 11.10 7.08 -2.30
N VAL A 66 11.94 7.91 -1.66
CA VAL A 66 11.89 9.37 -1.82
C VAL A 66 12.18 9.84 -3.24
N SER A 67 12.80 9.01 -4.07
CA SER A 67 13.02 9.29 -5.50
C SER A 67 11.79 8.98 -6.38
N LEU A 68 10.76 8.35 -5.84
CA LEU A 68 9.58 7.93 -6.59
C LEU A 68 8.45 8.94 -6.44
N ASN A 69 8.04 9.58 -7.54
CA ASN A 69 7.00 10.63 -7.55
C ASN A 69 5.60 10.14 -7.16
N HIS A 70 5.36 8.83 -7.18
CA HIS A 70 4.05 8.22 -6.92
C HIS A 70 4.01 7.46 -5.59
N ALA A 71 5.06 7.54 -4.80
CA ALA A 71 5.17 6.95 -3.46
C ALA A 71 5.20 8.05 -2.41
N ASN A 72 4.34 7.93 -1.40
CA ASN A 72 4.26 8.87 -0.29
C ASN A 72 4.37 8.12 1.04
N ILE A 73 5.43 8.40 1.80
CA ILE A 73 5.60 7.83 3.14
C ILE A 73 4.63 8.55 4.08
N VAL A 74 3.67 7.81 4.62
CA VAL A 74 2.60 8.35 5.47
C VAL A 74 2.74 8.00 6.94
N ASP A 75 3.55 6.98 7.27
CA ASP A 75 3.91 6.64 8.63
C ASP A 75 5.34 6.09 8.68
N ARG A 76 6.10 6.50 9.68
CA ARG A 76 7.47 6.05 9.93
C ARG A 76 7.73 6.06 11.43
N SER A 77 7.65 4.90 12.08
CA SER A 77 7.81 4.78 13.53
C SER A 77 8.53 3.49 13.92
N GLY A 78 9.62 3.60 14.65
CA GLY A 78 10.43 2.44 15.06
C GLY A 78 10.84 1.57 13.86
N ASN A 79 10.49 0.30 13.90
CA ASN A 79 10.77 -0.67 12.84
C ASN A 79 9.67 -0.78 11.78
N TYR A 80 8.71 0.15 11.77
CA TYR A 80 7.57 0.15 10.85
C TYR A 80 7.60 1.37 9.93
N MET A 81 7.19 1.16 8.69
CA MET A 81 6.95 2.22 7.71
C MET A 81 5.77 1.86 6.83
N ARG A 82 4.88 2.84 6.58
CA ARG A 82 3.78 2.71 5.62
C ARG A 82 3.90 3.73 4.51
N VAL A 83 3.67 3.27 3.30
CA VAL A 83 3.79 4.05 2.07
C VAL A 83 2.52 3.89 1.24
N GLU A 84 1.99 4.99 0.75
CA GLU A 84 0.91 5.00 -0.22
C GLU A 84 1.48 5.15 -1.62
N PHE A 85 1.18 4.20 -2.51
CA PHE A 85 1.48 4.30 -3.93
C PHE A 85 0.22 4.67 -4.68
N THR A 86 0.30 5.72 -5.50
CA THR A 86 -0.85 6.19 -6.28
C THR A 86 -0.62 5.94 -7.76
N SER A 87 -1.54 5.23 -8.42
CA SER A 87 -1.46 4.99 -9.86
C SER A 87 -1.64 6.29 -10.64
N ARG A 88 -0.95 6.41 -11.79
CA ARG A 88 -0.88 7.68 -12.54
C ARG A 88 -2.22 8.12 -13.11
N ILE A 89 -2.99 7.19 -13.68
CA ILE A 89 -4.20 7.51 -14.47
C ILE A 89 -5.44 7.39 -13.60
N LEU A 90 -5.69 6.21 -13.03
CA LEU A 90 -6.90 5.93 -12.28
C LEU A 90 -6.82 6.39 -10.82
N ARG A 91 -5.65 6.82 -10.37
CA ARG A 91 -5.42 7.32 -9.01
C ARG A 91 -5.77 6.32 -7.91
N TYR A 92 -5.67 5.03 -8.21
CA TYR A 92 -5.82 3.98 -7.21
C TYR A 92 -4.68 4.03 -6.21
N ILE A 93 -4.99 3.78 -4.96
CA ILE A 93 -4.03 3.76 -3.86
C ILE A 93 -3.78 2.32 -3.45
N ASP A 94 -2.50 1.98 -3.38
CA ASP A 94 -2.01 0.74 -2.78
C ASP A 94 -1.26 1.09 -1.50
N ASP A 95 -1.58 0.40 -0.42
CA ASP A 95 -0.84 0.50 0.84
C ASP A 95 0.30 -0.51 0.84
N VAL A 96 1.50 -0.01 1.09
CA VAL A 96 2.70 -0.83 1.25
C VAL A 96 3.24 -0.63 2.66
N GLU A 97 3.32 -1.72 3.41
CA GLU A 97 3.81 -1.74 4.77
C GLU A 97 5.13 -2.48 4.84
N PHE A 98 6.07 -1.93 5.59
CA PHE A 98 7.38 -2.50 5.85
C PHE A 98 7.57 -2.66 7.36
N LEU A 99 8.03 -3.83 7.78
CA LEU A 99 8.36 -4.14 9.17
C LEU A 99 9.75 -4.77 9.23
N HIS A 100 10.71 -4.05 9.79
CA HIS A 100 12.07 -4.55 9.92
C HIS A 100 12.20 -5.52 11.10
N ASP A 101 12.77 -6.70 10.84
CA ASP A 101 13.15 -7.67 11.84
C ASP A 101 14.65 -7.51 12.14
N GLU A 102 14.97 -6.88 13.26
CA GLU A 102 16.36 -6.66 13.69
C GLU A 102 17.12 -7.97 13.92
N ASN A 103 16.44 -9.01 14.40
CA ASN A 103 17.07 -10.30 14.69
C ASN A 103 17.37 -11.08 13.40
N GLY A 104 16.47 -11.02 12.42
CA GLY A 104 16.65 -11.68 11.12
C GLY A 104 17.43 -10.85 10.12
N GLY A 105 17.60 -9.54 10.34
CA GLY A 105 18.27 -8.63 9.42
C GLY A 105 17.55 -8.43 8.10
N VAL A 106 16.24 -8.66 8.07
CA VAL A 106 15.40 -8.54 6.88
C VAL A 106 14.22 -7.61 7.16
N THR A 107 13.63 -7.06 6.11
CA THR A 107 12.40 -6.27 6.21
C THR A 107 11.25 -7.04 5.58
N HIS A 108 10.27 -7.37 6.40
CA HIS A 108 9.00 -7.91 5.94
C HIS A 108 8.20 -6.84 5.22
N VAL A 109 7.41 -7.26 4.23
CA VAL A 109 6.64 -6.36 3.40
C VAL A 109 5.26 -6.93 3.09
N ARG A 110 4.26 -6.06 3.10
CA ARG A 110 2.90 -6.32 2.63
C ARG A 110 2.53 -5.20 1.66
N SER A 111 2.03 -5.54 0.49
CA SER A 111 1.60 -4.59 -0.54
C SER A 111 0.21 -4.98 -1.04
N ALA A 112 -0.77 -4.11 -0.83
CA ALA A 112 -2.18 -4.39 -1.10
C ALA A 112 -2.90 -3.19 -1.71
N SER A 113 -3.74 -3.46 -2.72
CA SER A 113 -4.63 -2.45 -3.29
C SER A 113 -5.84 -2.23 -2.39
N ARG A 114 -6.27 -0.97 -2.22
CA ARG A 114 -7.47 -0.62 -1.44
C ARG A 114 -8.75 -1.02 -2.14
N VAL A 115 -8.75 -1.08 -3.46
CA VAL A 115 -9.94 -1.33 -4.28
C VAL A 115 -9.67 -2.43 -5.32
N GLY A 116 -10.77 -3.03 -5.80
CA GLY A 116 -10.73 -4.07 -6.82
C GLY A 116 -10.44 -5.46 -6.28
N PHE A 117 -10.57 -6.44 -7.14
CA PHE A 117 -10.30 -7.85 -6.84
C PHE A 117 -8.90 -8.26 -7.31
N THR A 118 -8.52 -7.86 -8.52
CA THR A 118 -7.20 -8.13 -9.09
C THR A 118 -6.45 -6.82 -9.39
N ASP A 119 -5.14 -6.85 -9.21
CA ASP A 119 -4.23 -5.75 -9.56
C ASP A 119 -3.35 -6.07 -10.78
N LEU A 120 -3.62 -7.17 -11.50
CA LEU A 120 -2.80 -7.68 -12.60
C LEU A 120 -1.32 -7.91 -12.21
N GLY A 121 -1.06 -8.24 -10.95
CA GLY A 121 0.27 -8.50 -10.42
C GLY A 121 1.09 -7.24 -10.09
N VAL A 122 0.50 -6.06 -10.05
CA VAL A 122 1.20 -4.79 -9.76
C VAL A 122 1.88 -4.81 -8.39
N ASN A 123 1.18 -5.27 -7.33
CA ASN A 123 1.75 -5.36 -5.99
C ASN A 123 2.95 -6.32 -5.94
N ARG A 124 2.88 -7.47 -6.61
CA ARG A 124 4.00 -8.42 -6.69
C ARG A 124 5.20 -7.87 -7.47
N LYS A 125 4.97 -7.13 -8.53
CA LYS A 125 6.06 -6.52 -9.32
C LYS A 125 6.74 -5.35 -8.61
N ARG A 126 6.04 -4.68 -7.71
CA ARG A 126 6.57 -3.55 -6.94
C ARG A 126 7.63 -4.00 -5.93
N VAL A 127 7.41 -5.13 -5.29
CA VAL A 127 8.26 -5.71 -4.25
C VAL A 127 9.30 -6.65 -4.86
#